data_ca7f994d2eb1a57416ef66f6c054c496
#
_entry.id   ca7f994d2eb1a57416ef66f6c054c496
#
_cell.length_a   1.000
_cell.length_b   1.000
_cell.length_c   1.000
_cell.angle_alpha   90.00
_cell.angle_beta   90.00
_cell.angle_gamma   90.00
#
_symmetry.space_group_name_H-M   'P 1'
#
loop_
_entity.id
_entity.type
_entity.pdbx_description
1 polymer ?
#
loop_
_entity_poly.entity_id
_entity_poly.type
_entity_poly.pdbx_seq_one_letter_code
_entity_poly.pdbx_strand_id
1 'polypeptide(L)' 'MADMIISKSKTKESVKECNVSGEFYGALDRKVREMIRAAEGRAKENGRKTVRPCDL' A
#
# COMPACT_ATOMS: atom_id res chain seq x y z
N MET A 1 -17.44 -6.61 4.89
CA MET A 1 -16.69 -5.45 4.49
C MET A 1 -15.20 -5.69 4.56
N ALA A 2 -14.51 -5.44 3.49
CA ALA A 2 -13.08 -5.70 3.48
C ALA A 2 -12.33 -4.65 4.28
N ASP A 3 -11.39 -5.10 5.10
CA ASP A 3 -10.54 -4.19 5.84
C ASP A 3 -9.48 -3.62 4.91
N MET A 4 -9.21 -2.36 5.06
CA MET A 4 -8.17 -1.71 4.29
C MET A 4 -6.83 -1.78 5.02
N ILE A 5 -5.76 -1.94 4.25
CA ILE A 5 -4.42 -1.91 4.81
C ILE A 5 -4.04 -0.48 5.15
N ILE A 6 -4.52 0.46 4.35
CA ILE A 6 -4.22 1.87 4.55
C ILE A 6 -5.21 2.53 5.50
N SER A 7 -4.79 3.63 6.10
CA SER A 7 -5.65 4.45 6.95
C SER A 7 -6.26 5.56 6.10
N LYS A 8 -7.59 5.60 6.05
CA LYS A 8 -8.28 6.66 5.30
C LYS A 8 -7.99 8.03 5.86
N SER A 9 -7.98 8.15 7.18
CA SER A 9 -7.70 9.43 7.83
C SER A 9 -6.32 9.94 7.49
N LYS A 10 -5.33 9.08 7.58
CA LYS A 10 -3.95 9.46 7.29
C LYS A 10 -3.76 9.77 5.83
N THR A 11 -4.41 9.02 4.96
CA THR A 11 -4.35 9.27 3.53
C THR A 11 -4.91 10.63 3.19
N LYS A 12 -6.05 10.98 3.78
CA LYS A 12 -6.68 12.27 3.55
C LYS A 12 -5.81 13.41 4.07
N GLU A 13 -5.19 13.22 5.22
CA GLU A 13 -4.31 14.22 5.80
C GLU A 13 -3.07 14.47 4.93
N SER A 14 -2.65 13.47 4.18
CA SER A 14 -1.49 13.60 3.30
C SER A 14 -1.78 14.44 2.07
N VAL A 15 -3.05 14.53 1.68
CA VAL A 15 -3.47 15.33 0.53
C VAL A 15 -3.93 16.69 1.03
N LYS A 16 -3.11 17.71 0.81
CA LYS A 16 -3.37 19.04 1.38
C LYS A 16 -4.00 20.04 0.44
N GLU A 17 -3.80 19.86 -0.86
CA GLU A 17 -4.28 20.84 -1.85
C GLU A 17 -5.44 20.35 -2.70
N CYS A 18 -5.80 19.06 -2.58
CA CYS A 18 -6.86 18.48 -3.37
C CYS A 18 -7.82 17.72 -2.48
N ASN A 19 -8.97 17.43 -3.01
CA ASN A 19 -9.93 16.56 -2.33
C ASN A 19 -9.64 15.11 -2.72
N VAL A 20 -10.01 14.19 -1.85
CA VAL A 20 -9.84 12.77 -2.11
C VAL A 20 -11.21 12.18 -2.40
N SER A 21 -11.37 11.53 -3.55
CA SER A 21 -12.64 10.91 -3.89
C SER A 21 -12.80 9.63 -3.07
N GLY A 22 -14.06 9.22 -2.86
CA GLY A 22 -14.33 8.00 -2.10
C GLY A 22 -13.73 6.76 -2.74
N GLU A 23 -13.60 6.76 -4.07
CA GLU A 23 -13.05 5.63 -4.80
C GLU A 23 -11.54 5.54 -4.72
N PHE A 24 -10.90 6.66 -4.40
CA PHE A 24 -9.45 6.72 -4.33
C PHE A 24 -8.90 5.77 -3.27
N TYR A 25 -9.55 5.71 -2.13
CA TYR A 25 -9.08 4.86 -1.03
C TYR A 25 -9.01 3.39 -1.43
N GLY A 26 -10.05 2.90 -2.10
CA GLY A 26 -10.07 1.52 -2.55
C GLY A 26 -9.01 1.24 -3.59
N ALA A 27 -8.84 2.16 -4.53
CA ALA A 27 -7.84 2.01 -5.57
C ALA A 27 -6.43 2.04 -4.97
N LEU A 28 -6.19 2.94 -4.04
CA LEU A 28 -4.90 3.04 -3.37
C LEU A 28 -4.60 1.78 -2.55
N ASP A 29 -5.60 1.30 -1.83
CA ASP A 29 -5.44 0.08 -1.04
C ASP A 29 -5.03 -1.09 -1.91
N ARG A 30 -5.68 -1.24 -3.06
CA ARG A 30 -5.35 -2.30 -4.01
C ARG A 30 -3.92 -2.15 -4.50
N LYS A 31 -3.52 -0.93 -4.81
CA LYS A 31 -2.17 -0.65 -5.29
C LYS A 31 -1.13 -1.01 -4.23
N VAL A 32 -1.40 -0.65 -2.99
CA VAL A 32 -0.51 -0.97 -1.88
C VAL A 32 -0.39 -2.49 -1.71
N ARG A 33 -1.49 -3.21 -1.80
CA ARG A 33 -1.48 -4.67 -1.70
C ARG A 33 -0.63 -5.31 -2.79
N GLU A 34 -0.73 -4.78 -4.00
CA GLU A 34 0.08 -5.27 -5.12
C GLU A 34 1.56 -5.03 -4.88
N MET A 35 1.89 -3.86 -4.35
CA MET A 35 3.27 -3.51 -4.05
C MET A 35 3.85 -4.41 -2.95
N ILE A 36 3.07 -4.69 -1.94
CA ILE A 36 3.48 -5.58 -0.85
C ILE A 36 3.74 -6.99 -1.37
N ARG A 37 2.84 -7.47 -2.22
CA ARG A 37 2.98 -8.80 -2.80
C ARG A 37 4.24 -8.92 -3.65
N ALA A 38 4.49 -7.89 -4.44
CA ALA A 38 5.69 -7.85 -5.28
C ALA A 38 6.96 -7.81 -4.41
N ALA A 39 6.91 -7.02 -3.34
CA ALA A 39 8.05 -6.92 -2.42
C ALA A 39 8.32 -8.25 -1.74
N GLU A 40 7.27 -8.95 -1.35
CA GLU A 40 7.40 -10.27 -0.74
C GLU A 40 8.07 -11.25 -1.70
N GLY A 41 7.67 -11.19 -2.98
CA GLY A 41 8.29 -12.02 -4.00
C GLY A 41 9.78 -11.77 -4.13
N ARG A 42 10.16 -10.49 -4.13
CA ARG A 42 11.57 -10.14 -4.23
C ARG A 42 12.37 -10.60 -3.03
N ALA A 43 11.79 -10.49 -1.83
CA ALA A 43 12.45 -10.95 -0.63
C ALA A 43 12.70 -12.45 -0.69
N LYS A 44 11.69 -13.22 -1.13
CA LYS A 44 11.82 -14.66 -1.27
C LYS A 44 12.88 -15.07 -2.29
N GLU A 45 12.94 -14.35 -3.41
CA GLU A 45 13.93 -14.63 -4.43
C GLU A 45 15.35 -14.44 -3.93
N ASN A 46 15.52 -13.55 -2.97
CA ASN A 46 16.83 -13.31 -2.36
C ASN A 46 17.05 -14.14 -1.09
N GLY A 47 16.20 -15.13 -0.87
CA GLY A 47 16.34 -16.03 0.26
C GLY A 47 16.07 -15.40 1.62
N ARG A 48 15.35 -14.28 1.64
CA ARG A 48 15.04 -13.58 2.88
C ARG A 48 13.60 -13.85 3.29
N LYS A 49 13.34 -13.73 4.57
CA LYS A 49 11.99 -13.88 5.10
C LYS A 49 11.45 -12.54 5.61
N THR A 50 12.23 -11.48 5.45
CA THR A 50 11.85 -10.14 5.89
C THR A 50 11.78 -9.22 4.69
N VAL A 51 10.64 -8.54 4.53
CA VAL A 51 10.47 -7.55 3.47
C VAL A 51 11.15 -6.26 3.90
N ARG A 52 11.97 -5.72 3.03
CA ARG A 52 12.76 -4.52 3.32
C ARG A 52 12.41 -3.40 2.35
N PRO A 53 12.77 -2.15 2.70
CA PRO A 53 12.51 -1.02 1.80
C PRO A 53 13.09 -1.22 0.40
N CYS A 54 14.20 -1.92 0.28
CA CYS A 54 14.84 -2.15 -1.01
C CYS A 54 14.03 -3.12 -1.90
N ASP A 55 13.03 -3.78 -1.34
CA ASP A 55 12.18 -4.70 -2.08
C ASP A 55 11.03 -4.00 -2.80
N LEU A 56 10.80 -2.74 -2.49
CA LEU A 56 9.73 -1.95 -3.13
C LEU A 56 10.02 -1.60 -4.58
#